data_e4e0127418637f2fc0bbb03de3e455a2
#
_entry.id   e4e0127418637f2fc0bbb03de3e455a2
#
_cell.length_a   1.000
_cell.length_b   1.000
_cell.length_c   1.000
_cell.angle_alpha   90.00
_cell.angle_beta   90.00
_cell.angle_gamma   90.00
#
_symmetry.space_group_name_H-M   'P 1'
#
loop_
_entity.id
_entity.type
_entity.pdbx_description
1 polymer ?
#
loop_
_entity_poly.entity_id
_entity_poly.type
_entity_poly.pdbx_seq_one_letter_code
_entity_poly.pdbx_strand_id
1 'polypeptide(L)'
;MAIGKRLKKAREGVDREKLYPLADAIKMVKERAKSKFDETIEIAINLGVDPRHADQMVRGVVNLPNGTGRTLRVGVFARGAKAEEAKAAGADVVGAEDLVEKVQGGQIDFDRCIATPDMMPLVGRLGKVLGPRGMMPNPKIGTVTMDVANAVKGAKGGSVEFRVEKAGIVQAGIGKASFSEEKLVQNVKALADAVAKAKPAGAKGTYIQRVAVSSTMGPGVKVEPGSLLG
;
A
#
# COMPACT_ATOMS: atom_id res chain seq x y z
N MET A 1 15.41 23.71 11.71
CA MET A 1 15.11 24.07 10.32
C MET A 1 13.91 24.99 10.25
N ALA A 2 13.95 26.07 9.46
CA ALA A 2 12.80 26.94 9.28
C ALA A 2 11.73 26.24 8.42
N ILE A 3 10.49 26.25 8.89
CA ILE A 3 9.35 25.67 8.17
C ILE A 3 8.94 26.65 7.06
N GLY A 4 8.81 26.15 5.81
CA GLY A 4 8.39 26.97 4.68
C GLY A 4 6.99 27.57 4.87
N LYS A 5 6.74 28.75 4.30
CA LYS A 5 5.48 29.52 4.45
C LYS A 5 4.22 28.68 4.16
N ARG A 6 4.24 27.84 3.11
CA ARG A 6 3.13 26.96 2.74
C ARG A 6 2.78 25.97 3.85
N LEU A 7 3.78 25.25 4.40
CA LEU A 7 3.56 24.27 5.45
C LEU A 7 3.18 24.93 6.77
N LYS A 8 3.68 26.16 7.06
CA LYS A 8 3.23 26.93 8.21
C LYS A 8 1.74 27.21 8.13
N LYS A 9 1.27 27.74 6.97
CA LYS A 9 -0.16 27.98 6.72
C LYS A 9 -1.01 26.70 6.76
N ALA A 10 -0.51 25.58 6.22
CA ALA A 10 -1.21 24.30 6.24
C ALA A 10 -1.36 23.72 7.66
N ARG A 11 -0.50 24.12 8.60
CA ARG A 11 -0.56 23.69 10.02
C ARG A 11 -1.45 24.57 10.89
N GLU A 12 -1.86 25.74 10.39
CA GLU A 12 -2.76 26.62 11.13
C GLU A 12 -4.07 25.91 11.43
N GLY A 13 -4.50 25.94 12.71
CA GLY A 13 -5.72 25.25 13.16
C GLY A 13 -5.62 23.72 13.32
N VAL A 14 -4.41 23.13 13.15
CA VAL A 14 -4.19 21.70 13.46
C VAL A 14 -3.49 21.60 14.80
N ASP A 15 -4.21 21.17 15.82
CA ASP A 15 -3.61 20.83 17.12
C ASP A 15 -2.93 19.47 17.03
N ARG A 16 -1.65 19.41 17.36
CA ARG A 16 -0.85 18.19 17.30
C ARG A 16 -1.08 17.22 18.44
N GLU A 17 -1.63 17.70 19.55
CA GLU A 17 -1.90 16.88 20.72
C GLU A 17 -3.29 16.26 20.67
N LYS A 18 -4.22 16.90 19.98
CA LYS A 18 -5.60 16.47 19.85
C LYS A 18 -5.74 15.25 18.94
N LEU A 19 -6.55 14.29 19.37
CA LEU A 19 -7.04 13.17 18.56
C LEU A 19 -8.36 13.60 17.91
N TYR A 20 -8.46 13.42 16.60
CA TYR A 20 -9.64 13.78 15.82
C TYR A 20 -10.41 12.53 15.38
N PRO A 21 -11.75 12.58 15.33
CA PRO A 21 -12.53 11.55 14.64
C PRO A 21 -12.07 11.37 13.20
N LEU A 22 -12.17 10.15 12.66
CA LEU A 22 -11.68 9.84 11.33
C LEU A 22 -12.24 10.76 10.23
N ALA A 23 -13.54 11.02 10.26
CA ALA A 23 -14.20 11.88 9.26
C ALA A 23 -13.64 13.32 9.29
N ASP A 24 -13.50 13.90 10.46
CA ASP A 24 -12.95 15.25 10.63
C ASP A 24 -11.49 15.32 10.22
N ALA A 25 -10.70 14.32 10.57
CA ALA A 25 -9.29 14.24 10.17
C ALA A 25 -9.14 14.20 8.64
N ILE A 26 -9.93 13.38 7.95
CA ILE A 26 -9.92 13.29 6.48
C ILE A 26 -10.32 14.63 5.85
N LYS A 27 -11.39 15.26 6.33
CA LYS A 27 -11.82 16.58 5.88
C LYS A 27 -10.72 17.62 6.05
N MET A 28 -10.12 17.68 7.23
CA MET A 28 -9.01 18.61 7.52
C MET A 28 -7.80 18.39 6.60
N VAL A 29 -7.42 17.14 6.33
CA VAL A 29 -6.31 16.82 5.43
C VAL A 29 -6.63 17.21 3.99
N LYS A 30 -7.85 16.93 3.53
CA LYS A 30 -8.34 17.25 2.19
C LYS A 30 -8.37 18.76 1.91
N GLU A 31 -8.91 19.56 2.85
CA GLU A 31 -8.95 21.02 2.74
C GLU A 31 -7.56 21.66 2.63
N ARG A 32 -6.54 20.97 3.17
CA ARG A 32 -5.14 21.42 3.19
C ARG A 32 -4.29 20.87 2.06
N ALA A 33 -4.81 19.93 1.27
CA ALA A 33 -4.19 19.39 0.07
C ALA A 33 -4.33 20.40 -1.09
N LYS A 34 -3.50 21.44 -1.09
CA LYS A 34 -3.56 22.56 -2.05
C LYS A 34 -2.35 22.62 -3.00
N SER A 35 -1.72 21.49 -3.26
CA SER A 35 -0.62 21.41 -4.24
C SER A 35 -1.15 21.50 -5.68
N LYS A 36 -0.25 21.77 -6.63
CA LYS A 36 -0.59 21.87 -8.06
C LYS A 36 -0.88 20.50 -8.73
N PHE A 37 -0.82 19.42 -7.96
CA PHE A 37 -1.09 18.04 -8.41
C PHE A 37 -2.08 17.36 -7.46
N ASP A 38 -2.70 16.30 -7.90
CA ASP A 38 -3.62 15.51 -7.08
C ASP A 38 -2.83 14.72 -6.03
N GLU A 39 -2.82 15.25 -4.79
CA GLU A 39 -2.07 14.69 -3.67
C GLU A 39 -2.62 13.31 -3.28
N THR A 40 -1.74 12.41 -2.87
CA THR A 40 -2.15 11.14 -2.28
C THR A 40 -2.47 11.35 -0.80
N ILE A 41 -3.58 10.80 -0.34
CA ILE A 41 -3.89 10.70 1.08
C ILE A 41 -3.28 9.39 1.60
N GLU A 42 -2.52 9.50 2.68
CA GLU A 42 -1.76 8.42 3.28
C GLU A 42 -2.13 8.25 4.74
N ILE A 43 -2.05 7.02 5.21
CA ILE A 43 -2.24 6.68 6.62
C ILE A 43 -0.98 6.04 7.17
N ALA A 44 -0.66 6.38 8.42
CA ALA A 44 0.39 5.75 9.21
C ALA A 44 -0.23 5.17 10.48
N ILE A 45 -0.06 3.87 10.70
CA ILE A 45 -0.58 3.14 11.87
C ILE A 45 0.61 2.61 12.66
N ASN A 46 0.78 3.11 13.87
CA ASN A 46 1.79 2.61 14.80
C ASN A 46 1.22 1.39 15.55
N LEU A 47 1.91 0.27 15.42
CA LEU A 47 1.50 -1.01 16.00
C LEU A 47 2.36 -1.35 17.23
N GLY A 48 1.75 -1.99 18.20
CA GLY A 48 2.43 -2.54 19.40
C GLY A 48 3.11 -3.87 19.10
N VAL A 49 3.99 -3.91 18.08
CA VAL A 49 4.77 -5.09 17.69
C VAL A 49 6.24 -4.76 17.61
N ASP A 50 7.10 -5.75 17.80
CA ASP A 50 8.53 -5.65 17.53
C ASP A 50 8.88 -6.38 16.22
N PRO A 51 9.10 -5.64 15.11
CA PRO A 51 9.39 -6.24 13.81
C PRO A 51 10.74 -6.96 13.70
N ARG A 52 11.58 -6.89 14.75
CA ARG A 52 12.85 -7.64 14.82
C ARG A 52 12.60 -9.13 14.99
N HIS A 53 11.46 -9.49 15.58
CA HIS A 53 11.03 -10.86 15.74
C HIS A 53 10.21 -11.29 14.51
N ALA A 54 10.61 -12.41 13.91
CA ALA A 54 9.98 -12.91 12.68
C ALA A 54 8.49 -13.27 12.85
N ASP A 55 8.10 -13.66 14.05
CA ASP A 55 6.73 -13.98 14.47
C ASP A 55 5.84 -12.74 14.68
N GLN A 56 6.45 -11.54 14.85
CA GLN A 56 5.74 -10.27 14.98
C GLN A 56 5.75 -9.41 13.71
N MET A 57 6.23 -9.96 12.60
CA MET A 57 6.24 -9.28 11.32
C MET A 57 4.84 -9.24 10.70
N VAL A 58 4.22 -8.07 10.72
CA VAL A 58 2.90 -7.82 10.12
C VAL A 58 3.05 -7.45 8.64
N ARG A 59 2.39 -8.19 7.76
CA ARG A 59 2.30 -7.89 6.33
C ARG A 59 1.05 -8.52 5.73
N GLY A 60 0.51 -7.89 4.72
CA GLY A 60 -0.66 -8.39 4.02
C GLY A 60 -1.00 -7.55 2.79
N VAL A 61 -2.08 -7.90 2.17
CA VAL A 61 -2.69 -7.16 1.06
C VAL A 61 -4.13 -6.88 1.43
N VAL A 62 -4.58 -5.68 1.13
CA VAL A 62 -5.98 -5.28 1.24
C VAL A 62 -6.49 -4.78 -0.10
N ASN A 63 -7.67 -5.19 -0.49
CA ASN A 63 -8.37 -4.62 -1.63
C ASN A 63 -9.21 -3.46 -1.14
N LEU A 64 -8.81 -2.24 -1.53
CA LEU A 64 -9.56 -1.04 -1.17
C LEU A 64 -10.84 -0.97 -2.00
N PRO A 65 -12.01 -0.79 -1.37
CA PRO A 65 -13.30 -0.80 -2.06
C PRO A 65 -13.42 0.28 -3.14
N ASN A 66 -12.75 1.41 -2.95
CA ASN A 66 -12.76 2.52 -3.90
C ASN A 66 -11.45 2.65 -4.71
N GLY A 67 -10.56 1.65 -4.61
CA GLY A 67 -9.23 1.70 -5.24
C GLY A 67 -8.31 2.77 -4.64
N THR A 68 -7.13 2.91 -5.23
CA THR A 68 -6.11 3.89 -4.80
C THR A 68 -6.10 5.17 -5.65
N GLY A 69 -6.84 5.19 -6.78
CA GLY A 69 -6.78 6.27 -7.76
C GLY A 69 -5.47 6.31 -8.57
N ARG A 70 -4.67 5.24 -8.52
CA ARG A 70 -3.49 5.06 -9.38
C ARG A 70 -3.76 4.00 -10.42
N THR A 71 -3.39 4.26 -11.65
CA THR A 71 -3.32 3.26 -12.71
C THR A 71 -1.97 2.55 -12.59
N LEU A 72 -1.99 1.31 -12.10
CA LEU A 72 -0.79 0.51 -11.95
C LEU A 72 -0.54 -0.33 -13.20
N ARG A 73 0.69 -0.34 -13.67
CA ARG A 73 1.16 -1.26 -14.71
C ARG A 73 1.55 -2.57 -14.07
N VAL A 74 0.93 -3.66 -14.52
CA VAL A 74 1.13 -5.00 -13.97
C VAL A 74 2.01 -5.80 -14.90
N GLY A 75 3.16 -6.26 -14.38
CA GLY A 75 4.05 -7.20 -15.03
C GLY A 75 3.79 -8.62 -14.54
N VAL A 76 3.67 -9.57 -15.46
CA VAL A 76 3.39 -10.98 -15.15
C VAL A 76 4.49 -11.87 -15.73
N PHE A 77 5.11 -12.65 -14.86
CA PHE A 77 6.04 -13.72 -15.25
C PHE A 77 5.26 -15.03 -15.33
N ALA A 78 4.96 -15.46 -16.56
CA ALA A 78 4.22 -16.69 -16.82
C ALA A 78 4.59 -17.29 -18.17
N ARG A 79 4.39 -18.60 -18.31
CA ARG A 79 4.63 -19.36 -19.55
C ARG A 79 3.32 -19.90 -20.14
N GLY A 80 3.32 -20.13 -21.47
CA GLY A 80 2.26 -20.80 -22.19
C GLY A 80 0.87 -20.21 -21.96
N ALA A 81 -0.11 -21.05 -21.67
CA ALA A 81 -1.51 -20.65 -21.47
C ALA A 81 -1.70 -19.61 -20.38
N LYS A 82 -0.88 -19.63 -19.31
CA LYS A 82 -0.96 -18.64 -18.23
C LYS A 82 -0.50 -17.25 -18.67
N ALA A 83 0.38 -17.15 -19.64
CA ALA A 83 0.76 -15.88 -20.24
C ALA A 83 -0.40 -15.27 -21.07
N GLU A 84 -1.16 -16.11 -21.78
CA GLU A 84 -2.34 -15.66 -22.53
C GLU A 84 -3.46 -15.26 -21.59
N GLU A 85 -3.71 -16.02 -20.53
CA GLU A 85 -4.65 -15.68 -19.46
C GLU A 85 -4.31 -14.33 -18.82
N ALA A 86 -3.03 -14.06 -18.55
CA ALA A 86 -2.55 -12.79 -18.02
C ALA A 86 -2.85 -11.62 -18.97
N LYS A 87 -2.58 -11.79 -20.28
CA LYS A 87 -2.89 -10.78 -21.30
C LYS A 87 -4.40 -10.53 -21.39
N ALA A 88 -5.20 -11.57 -21.42
CA ALA A 88 -6.66 -11.47 -21.44
C ALA A 88 -7.22 -10.76 -20.19
N ALA A 89 -6.59 -10.95 -19.02
CA ALA A 89 -6.93 -10.26 -17.77
C ALA A 89 -6.48 -8.79 -17.74
N GLY A 90 -5.72 -8.34 -18.75
CA GLY A 90 -5.30 -6.95 -18.92
C GLY A 90 -3.92 -6.64 -18.31
N ALA A 91 -3.02 -7.60 -18.14
CA ALA A 91 -1.65 -7.32 -17.76
C ALA A 91 -0.94 -6.47 -18.83
N ASP A 92 -0.13 -5.50 -18.38
CA ASP A 92 0.52 -4.54 -19.28
C ASP A 92 1.81 -5.12 -19.89
N VAL A 93 2.52 -5.93 -19.12
CA VAL A 93 3.75 -6.60 -19.55
C VAL A 93 3.65 -8.07 -19.16
N VAL A 94 3.75 -8.95 -20.13
CA VAL A 94 3.73 -10.41 -19.90
C VAL A 94 4.91 -11.04 -20.63
N GLY A 95 5.66 -11.86 -19.91
CA GLY A 95 6.80 -12.57 -20.49
C GLY A 95 7.31 -13.68 -19.59
N ALA A 96 8.23 -14.45 -20.12
CA ALA A 96 8.93 -15.51 -19.42
C ALA A 96 10.41 -15.14 -19.26
N GLU A 97 11.31 -15.88 -19.90
CA GLU A 97 12.76 -15.64 -19.87
C GLU A 97 13.15 -14.30 -20.49
N ASP A 98 12.48 -13.91 -21.56
CA ASP A 98 12.65 -12.63 -22.25
C ASP A 98 12.40 -11.43 -21.34
N LEU A 99 11.39 -11.53 -20.48
CA LEU A 99 11.09 -10.49 -19.48
C LEU A 99 12.13 -10.51 -18.35
N VAL A 100 12.62 -11.69 -17.94
CA VAL A 100 13.68 -11.80 -16.93
C VAL A 100 14.96 -11.09 -17.42
N GLU A 101 15.36 -11.29 -18.67
CA GLU A 101 16.53 -10.65 -19.26
C GLU A 101 16.39 -9.11 -19.31
N LYS A 102 15.22 -8.61 -19.74
CA LYS A 102 14.93 -7.16 -19.75
C LYS A 102 15.03 -6.54 -18.36
N VAL A 103 14.43 -7.18 -17.36
CA VAL A 103 14.48 -6.70 -15.98
C VAL A 103 15.89 -6.79 -15.40
N GLN A 104 16.65 -7.83 -15.74
CA GLN A 104 18.06 -7.95 -15.36
C GLN A 104 18.93 -6.86 -15.99
N GLY A 105 18.60 -6.45 -17.21
CA GLY A 105 19.20 -5.29 -17.90
C GLY A 105 18.74 -3.93 -17.38
N GLY A 106 17.86 -3.90 -16.36
CA GLY A 106 17.38 -2.67 -15.71
C GLY A 106 16.12 -2.05 -16.33
N GLN A 107 15.54 -2.65 -17.37
CA GLN A 107 14.27 -2.20 -17.96
C GLN A 107 13.10 -2.74 -17.16
N ILE A 108 12.44 -1.87 -16.39
CA ILE A 108 11.28 -2.21 -15.56
C ILE A 108 10.15 -1.27 -15.92
N ASP A 109 9.24 -1.74 -16.76
CA ASP A 109 8.10 -0.99 -17.28
C ASP A 109 6.78 -1.31 -16.56
N PHE A 110 6.86 -1.84 -15.35
CA PHE A 110 5.72 -2.19 -14.51
C PHE A 110 5.91 -1.70 -13.07
N ASP A 111 4.79 -1.54 -12.37
CA ASP A 111 4.76 -1.05 -10.99
C ASP A 111 4.44 -2.18 -9.99
N ARG A 112 3.83 -3.26 -10.48
CA ARG A 112 3.55 -4.50 -9.73
C ARG A 112 3.99 -5.71 -10.49
N CYS A 113 4.50 -6.70 -9.75
CA CYS A 113 4.97 -7.96 -10.30
C CYS A 113 4.15 -9.12 -9.76
N ILE A 114 3.66 -9.95 -10.67
CA ILE A 114 2.99 -11.22 -10.40
C ILE A 114 3.81 -12.32 -11.07
N ALA A 115 3.93 -13.47 -10.44
CA ALA A 115 4.63 -14.60 -11.00
C ALA A 115 3.87 -15.91 -10.77
N THR A 116 3.95 -16.82 -11.72
CA THR A 116 3.54 -18.20 -11.50
C THR A 116 4.62 -18.94 -10.70
N PRO A 117 4.27 -19.94 -9.88
CA PRO A 117 5.25 -20.67 -9.05
C PRO A 117 6.39 -21.30 -9.83
N ASP A 118 6.14 -21.76 -11.05
CA ASP A 118 7.14 -22.34 -11.97
C ASP A 118 8.18 -21.31 -12.45
N MET A 119 7.83 -20.02 -12.50
CA MET A 119 8.76 -18.94 -12.86
C MET A 119 9.60 -18.43 -11.68
N MET A 120 9.26 -18.80 -10.45
CA MET A 120 9.96 -18.29 -9.27
C MET A 120 11.47 -18.57 -9.21
N PRO A 121 11.99 -19.71 -9.69
CA PRO A 121 13.45 -19.95 -9.76
C PRO A 121 14.20 -18.92 -10.63
N LEU A 122 13.56 -18.46 -11.70
CA LEU A 122 14.11 -17.43 -12.58
C LEU A 122 13.94 -16.02 -12.00
N VAL A 123 12.73 -15.72 -11.52
CA VAL A 123 12.41 -14.42 -10.87
C VAL A 123 13.25 -14.23 -9.61
N GLY A 124 13.61 -15.29 -8.90
CA GLY A 124 14.50 -15.26 -7.74
C GLY A 124 15.88 -14.62 -8.04
N ARG A 125 16.39 -14.80 -9.25
CA ARG A 125 17.64 -14.17 -9.72
C ARG A 125 17.54 -12.64 -9.80
N LEU A 126 16.30 -12.12 -9.99
CA LEU A 126 16.01 -10.69 -10.03
C LEU A 126 15.88 -10.04 -8.64
N GLY A 127 16.09 -10.82 -7.56
CA GLY A 127 15.94 -10.34 -6.18
C GLY A 127 16.78 -9.10 -5.85
N LYS A 128 17.96 -8.97 -6.44
CA LYS A 128 18.84 -7.79 -6.30
C LYS A 128 18.26 -6.52 -6.95
N VAL A 129 17.41 -6.67 -7.96
CA VAL A 129 16.80 -5.59 -8.74
C VAL A 129 15.40 -5.25 -8.22
N LEU A 130 14.55 -6.28 -8.05
CA LEU A 130 13.16 -6.12 -7.62
C LEU A 130 13.00 -5.95 -6.10
N GLY A 131 13.91 -6.55 -5.31
CA GLY A 131 13.86 -6.52 -3.85
C GLY A 131 13.91 -5.10 -3.26
N PRO A 132 14.92 -4.27 -3.60
CA PRO A 132 15.01 -2.89 -3.10
C PRO A 132 13.83 -2.01 -3.52
N ARG A 133 13.16 -2.34 -4.62
CA ARG A 133 11.97 -1.63 -5.12
C ARG A 133 10.66 -2.11 -4.51
N GLY A 134 10.70 -3.16 -3.66
CA GLY A 134 9.49 -3.74 -3.07
C GLY A 134 8.59 -4.49 -4.07
N MET A 135 9.11 -4.85 -5.25
CA MET A 135 8.34 -5.47 -6.34
C MET A 135 8.54 -6.98 -6.44
N MET A 136 9.27 -7.58 -5.50
CA MET A 136 9.54 -9.02 -5.51
C MET A 136 8.27 -9.81 -5.22
N PRO A 137 7.84 -10.74 -6.10
CA PRO A 137 6.66 -11.57 -5.86
C PRO A 137 6.81 -12.43 -4.60
N ASN A 138 5.72 -12.59 -3.85
CA ASN A 138 5.71 -13.35 -2.61
C ASN A 138 4.40 -14.15 -2.46
N PRO A 139 4.47 -15.46 -2.16
CA PRO A 139 3.29 -16.29 -1.95
C PRO A 139 2.37 -15.78 -0.81
N LYS A 140 2.96 -15.23 0.26
CA LYS A 140 2.20 -14.76 1.43
C LYS A 140 1.30 -13.54 1.16
N ILE A 141 1.57 -12.80 0.09
CA ILE A 141 0.78 -11.64 -0.34
C ILE A 141 -0.02 -11.93 -1.63
N GLY A 142 -0.05 -13.19 -2.07
CA GLY A 142 -0.83 -13.62 -3.21
C GLY A 142 -0.31 -13.15 -4.59
N THR A 143 0.93 -12.63 -4.66
CA THR A 143 1.56 -12.24 -5.93
C THR A 143 2.29 -13.40 -6.61
N VAL A 144 2.41 -14.56 -5.94
CA VAL A 144 2.81 -15.83 -6.54
C VAL A 144 1.61 -16.76 -6.53
N THR A 145 1.00 -16.97 -7.68
CA THR A 145 -0.24 -17.74 -7.81
C THR A 145 -0.38 -18.38 -9.19
N MET A 146 -1.13 -19.46 -9.25
CA MET A 146 -1.59 -20.06 -10.51
C MET A 146 -2.83 -19.37 -11.08
N ASP A 147 -3.60 -18.66 -10.24
CA ASP A 147 -4.75 -17.85 -10.64
C ASP A 147 -4.29 -16.42 -11.01
N VAL A 148 -3.70 -16.34 -12.19
CA VAL A 148 -3.11 -15.09 -12.69
C VAL A 148 -4.18 -14.05 -13.00
N ALA A 149 -5.35 -14.48 -13.51
CA ALA A 149 -6.41 -13.56 -13.90
C ALA A 149 -6.95 -12.75 -12.70
N ASN A 150 -7.25 -13.42 -11.60
CA ASN A 150 -7.74 -12.76 -10.39
C ASN A 150 -6.65 -11.90 -9.73
N ALA A 151 -5.40 -12.34 -9.76
CA ALA A 151 -4.27 -11.57 -9.25
C ALA A 151 -4.08 -10.25 -10.04
N VAL A 152 -4.16 -10.29 -11.37
CA VAL A 152 -4.07 -9.09 -12.23
C VAL A 152 -5.25 -8.15 -11.99
N LYS A 153 -6.48 -8.68 -11.94
CA LYS A 153 -7.68 -7.89 -11.64
C LYS A 153 -7.58 -7.23 -10.27
N GLY A 154 -7.15 -7.96 -9.25
CA GLY A 154 -6.93 -7.43 -7.89
C GLY A 154 -5.86 -6.32 -7.87
N ALA A 155 -4.73 -6.53 -8.55
CA ALA A 155 -3.66 -5.54 -8.63
C ALA A 155 -4.12 -4.24 -9.31
N LYS A 156 -4.90 -4.34 -10.39
CA LYS A 156 -5.51 -3.18 -11.08
C LYS A 156 -6.70 -2.59 -10.33
N GLY A 157 -7.42 -3.41 -9.57
CA GLY A 157 -8.59 -2.99 -8.78
C GLY A 157 -8.26 -2.19 -7.52
N GLY A 158 -6.97 -1.92 -7.25
CA GLY A 158 -6.57 -1.08 -6.12
C GLY A 158 -6.18 -1.87 -4.88
N SER A 159 -5.66 -3.09 -5.03
CA SER A 159 -5.04 -3.80 -3.92
C SER A 159 -3.80 -3.05 -3.44
N VAL A 160 -3.69 -2.87 -2.12
CA VAL A 160 -2.56 -2.22 -1.45
C VAL A 160 -1.85 -3.24 -0.60
N GLU A 161 -0.54 -3.36 -0.79
CA GLU A 161 0.31 -4.13 0.10
C GLU A 161 0.71 -3.28 1.29
N PHE A 162 0.63 -3.85 2.47
CA PHE A 162 1.13 -3.22 3.69
C PHE A 162 2.14 -4.13 4.38
N ARG A 163 3.16 -3.51 4.94
CA ARG A 163 4.21 -4.17 5.70
C ARG A 163 4.64 -3.26 6.85
N VAL A 164 4.82 -3.87 8.04
CA VAL A 164 5.38 -3.16 9.18
C VAL A 164 6.85 -2.83 8.93
N GLU A 165 7.25 -1.59 9.20
CA GLU A 165 8.63 -1.13 9.17
C GLU A 165 9.37 -1.45 10.47
N LYS A 166 10.69 -1.21 10.49
CA LYS A 166 11.54 -1.44 11.67
C LYS A 166 11.08 -0.67 12.92
N ALA A 167 10.36 0.42 12.75
CA ALA A 167 9.80 1.22 13.84
C ALA A 167 8.42 0.75 14.33
N GLY A 168 7.90 -0.37 13.81
CA GLY A 168 6.56 -0.87 14.17
C GLY A 168 5.43 -0.12 13.48
N ILE A 169 5.69 0.62 12.40
CA ILE A 169 4.71 1.45 11.71
C ILE A 169 4.33 0.80 10.39
N VAL A 170 3.02 0.77 10.10
CA VAL A 170 2.47 0.44 8.77
C VAL A 170 2.09 1.74 8.09
N GLN A 171 2.57 1.93 6.87
CA GLN A 171 2.25 3.09 6.04
C GLN A 171 1.59 2.62 4.74
N ALA A 172 0.52 3.30 4.32
CA ALA A 172 -0.18 2.96 3.09
C ALA A 172 -0.89 4.19 2.49
N GLY A 173 -0.91 4.26 1.16
CA GLY A 173 -1.75 5.22 0.43
C GLY A 173 -3.18 4.70 0.33
N ILE A 174 -4.14 5.52 0.76
CA ILE A 174 -5.56 5.17 0.84
C ILE A 174 -6.43 5.77 -0.26
N GLY A 175 -5.87 6.67 -1.06
CA GLY A 175 -6.58 7.30 -2.17
C GLY A 175 -5.98 8.65 -2.56
N LYS A 176 -6.70 9.36 -3.42
CA LYS A 176 -6.34 10.70 -3.90
C LYS A 176 -7.16 11.77 -3.20
N ALA A 177 -6.62 12.99 -3.13
CA ALA A 177 -7.34 14.14 -2.60
C ALA A 177 -8.61 14.47 -3.38
N SER A 178 -8.68 14.09 -4.65
CA SER A 178 -9.86 14.19 -5.50
C SER A 178 -11.02 13.26 -5.09
N PHE A 179 -10.76 12.21 -4.30
CA PHE A 179 -11.82 11.31 -3.84
C PHE A 179 -12.78 12.01 -2.88
N SER A 180 -14.03 11.54 -2.81
CA SER A 180 -14.98 11.99 -1.78
C SER A 180 -14.51 11.56 -0.38
N GLU A 181 -14.94 12.29 0.64
CA GLU A 181 -14.59 11.97 2.03
C GLU A 181 -15.07 10.58 2.43
N GLU A 182 -16.28 10.21 2.01
CA GLU A 182 -16.86 8.89 2.28
C GLU A 182 -16.02 7.75 1.70
N LYS A 183 -15.53 7.90 0.45
CA LYS A 183 -14.66 6.91 -0.19
C LYS A 183 -13.34 6.72 0.57
N LEU A 184 -12.75 7.82 1.05
CA LEU A 184 -11.53 7.78 1.84
C LEU A 184 -11.77 7.12 3.19
N VAL A 185 -12.89 7.44 3.87
CA VAL A 185 -13.27 6.79 5.15
C VAL A 185 -13.44 5.29 4.97
N GLN A 186 -14.13 4.85 3.91
CA GLN A 186 -14.31 3.42 3.61
C GLN A 186 -12.98 2.72 3.36
N ASN A 187 -12.08 3.34 2.60
CA ASN A 187 -10.76 2.80 2.33
C ASN A 187 -9.91 2.68 3.61
N VAL A 188 -9.97 3.69 4.50
CA VAL A 188 -9.27 3.65 5.80
C VAL A 188 -9.80 2.52 6.66
N LYS A 189 -11.13 2.37 6.77
CA LYS A 189 -11.73 1.29 7.56
C LYS A 189 -11.34 -0.08 7.02
N ALA A 190 -11.41 -0.28 5.70
CA ALA A 190 -10.99 -1.54 5.06
C ALA A 190 -9.52 -1.87 5.36
N LEU A 191 -8.63 -0.88 5.32
CA LEU A 191 -7.22 -1.08 5.68
C LEU A 191 -7.04 -1.38 7.16
N ALA A 192 -7.71 -0.63 8.04
CA ALA A 192 -7.63 -0.83 9.49
C ALA A 192 -8.11 -2.23 9.89
N ASP A 193 -9.20 -2.71 9.30
CA ASP A 193 -9.73 -4.07 9.49
C ASP A 193 -8.73 -5.13 9.02
N ALA A 194 -8.11 -4.92 7.85
CA ALA A 194 -7.11 -5.85 7.33
C ALA A 194 -5.86 -5.91 8.24
N VAL A 195 -5.41 -4.77 8.74
CA VAL A 195 -4.32 -4.69 9.71
C VAL A 195 -4.69 -5.34 11.04
N ALA A 196 -5.92 -5.13 11.54
CA ALA A 196 -6.41 -5.75 12.76
C ALA A 196 -6.48 -7.27 12.65
N LYS A 197 -6.96 -7.80 11.51
CA LYS A 197 -6.98 -9.25 11.22
C LYS A 197 -5.58 -9.86 11.10
N ALA A 198 -4.59 -9.08 10.69
CA ALA A 198 -3.20 -9.51 10.59
C ALA A 198 -2.43 -9.46 11.92
N LYS A 199 -3.12 -9.24 13.06
CA LYS A 199 -2.50 -9.20 14.39
C LYS A 199 -1.79 -10.52 14.68
N PRO A 200 -0.47 -10.51 14.97
CA PRO A 200 0.27 -11.72 15.34
C PRO A 200 -0.15 -12.23 16.72
N ALA A 201 -0.13 -13.54 16.93
CA ALA A 201 -0.43 -14.15 18.22
C ALA A 201 0.54 -13.69 19.34
N GLY A 202 1.79 -13.38 18.99
CA GLY A 202 2.81 -12.88 19.90
C GLY A 202 2.65 -11.39 20.30
N ALA A 203 1.74 -10.64 19.70
CA ALA A 203 1.52 -9.23 20.03
C ALA A 203 0.74 -9.09 21.35
N LYS A 204 1.41 -8.60 22.39
CA LYS A 204 0.82 -8.33 23.70
C LYS A 204 0.41 -6.87 23.85
N GLY A 205 -0.66 -6.62 24.63
CA GLY A 205 -1.14 -5.27 24.92
C GLY A 205 -1.92 -4.63 23.76
N THR A 206 -1.90 -3.27 23.71
CA THR A 206 -2.62 -2.50 22.69
C THR A 206 -1.95 -2.63 21.34
N TYR A 207 -2.65 -3.22 20.37
CA TYR A 207 -2.10 -3.50 19.04
C TYR A 207 -2.01 -2.24 18.17
N ILE A 208 -3.12 -1.50 18.00
CA ILE A 208 -3.12 -0.22 17.29
C ILE A 208 -2.92 0.89 18.34
N GLN A 209 -1.73 1.48 18.37
CA GLN A 209 -1.36 2.47 19.37
C GLN A 209 -1.67 3.90 18.94
N ARG A 210 -1.28 4.25 17.73
CA ARG A 210 -1.45 5.61 17.16
C ARG A 210 -1.77 5.51 15.69
N VAL A 211 -2.62 6.42 15.24
CA VAL A 211 -2.98 6.54 13.83
C VAL A 211 -2.87 8.00 13.42
N ALA A 212 -2.35 8.24 12.24
CA ALA A 212 -2.29 9.56 11.64
C ALA A 212 -2.61 9.47 10.15
N VAL A 213 -3.31 10.47 9.65
CA VAL A 213 -3.60 10.66 8.22
C VAL A 213 -2.93 11.93 7.73
N SER A 214 -2.36 11.90 6.54
CA SER A 214 -1.71 13.06 5.92
C SER A 214 -1.94 13.08 4.42
N SER A 215 -1.76 14.24 3.80
CA SER A 215 -1.60 14.32 2.35
C SER A 215 -0.10 14.43 2.01
N THR A 216 0.26 14.14 0.76
CA THR A 216 1.66 14.12 0.29
C THR A 216 2.46 15.34 0.73
N MET A 217 1.86 16.51 0.69
CA MET A 217 2.52 17.78 1.02
C MET A 217 1.90 18.50 2.21
N GLY A 218 0.93 17.89 2.88
CA GLY A 218 0.20 18.45 4.02
C GLY A 218 0.77 18.06 5.39
N PRO A 219 0.16 18.55 6.47
CA PRO A 219 0.48 18.13 7.83
C PRO A 219 -0.18 16.77 8.13
N GLY A 220 0.44 16.01 9.04
CA GLY A 220 -0.19 14.84 9.64
C GLY A 220 -1.21 15.26 10.69
N VAL A 221 -2.37 14.61 10.68
CA VAL A 221 -3.46 14.77 11.65
C VAL A 221 -3.62 13.46 12.40
N LYS A 222 -3.57 13.51 13.72
CA LYS A 222 -3.77 12.33 14.58
C LYS A 222 -5.24 11.93 14.59
N VAL A 223 -5.49 10.63 14.43
CA VAL A 223 -6.83 10.05 14.41
C VAL A 223 -7.03 9.24 15.69
N GLU A 224 -8.23 9.31 16.25
CA GLU A 224 -8.65 8.49 17.38
C GLU A 224 -8.74 7.01 16.93
N PRO A 225 -7.95 6.08 17.51
CA PRO A 225 -7.96 4.68 17.10
C PRO A 225 -9.32 4.00 17.20
N GLY A 226 -10.15 4.39 18.17
CA GLY A 226 -11.50 3.87 18.34
C GLY A 226 -12.45 4.19 17.19
N SER A 227 -12.22 5.29 16.46
CA SER A 227 -13.06 5.69 15.33
C SER A 227 -12.80 4.88 14.04
N LEU A 228 -11.78 4.02 14.03
CA LEU A 228 -11.40 3.17 12.87
C LEU A 228 -12.15 1.85 12.84
N LEU A 229 -12.43 1.27 14.00
CA LEU A 229 -12.95 -0.09 14.19
C LEU A 229 -14.44 -0.04 14.57
N GLY A 230 -15.20 0.88 14.00
CA GLY A 230 -16.63 1.06 14.25
C GLY A 230 -17.47 0.78 13.01
#